data_0df5cadd4757ae698bc4e7d2dcfd7d74
#
_entry.id   0df5cadd4757ae698bc4e7d2dcfd7d74
#
_cell.length_a   1.000
_cell.length_b   1.000
_cell.length_c   1.000
_cell.angle_alpha   90.00
_cell.angle_beta   90.00
_cell.angle_gamma   90.00
#
_symmetry.space_group_name_H-M   'P 1'
#
loop_
_entity.id
_entity.type
_entity.pdbx_description
1 polymer ?
#
loop_
_entity_poly.entity_id
_entity_poly.type
_entity_poly.pdbx_seq_one_letter_code
_entity_poly.pdbx_strand_id
1 'polypeptide(L)'
;MTLESGILDIFFIEFRDPIFGLVVLVAAVLIIAVFSYAWGVFKSKDEKAEIAGFLKKFGKSQGLSDENKQLLINSGADTATMCFLAGTFSKSGYFEKAINVYAVALERAKNRAAKEQIFTDLGQTYFKAGFLERAKSVFLEALKISPRNQIALKSLTIIFEKLKDYEGALQALDALQELGSDVRAQTAYIKALQILADKSKDEAAKIGEILALKDEFALVRRMAMERLNLSGSGLKDFSDFPPLEDVLDLVYYQNSPVNLTDPEYKSLFFVKSMSDEDGAPLGFELEVLKKLRAANYDKAALSFNYVCKSCKNAFPMHFYRCPMCSELGSVQILPHITEKSDENSMPF
;
A
#
# COMPACT_ATOMS: atom_id res chain seq x y z
N MET A 1 -58.67 64.14 25.39
CA MET A 1 -57.72 64.22 24.25
C MET A 1 -56.34 64.39 24.89
N THR A 2 -55.66 63.27 24.95
CA THR A 2 -54.42 62.87 24.26
C THR A 2 -53.97 61.50 24.80
N LEU A 3 -54.35 60.52 24.08
CA LEU A 3 -53.79 59.15 24.15
C LEU A 3 -52.73 59.05 23.02
N GLU A 4 -51.49 59.27 23.29
CA GLU A 4 -50.37 58.89 22.40
C GLU A 4 -49.02 59.24 23.05
N SER A 5 -48.56 58.42 23.96
CA SER A 5 -47.13 58.44 24.33
C SER A 5 -46.69 57.19 25.17
N GLY A 6 -47.31 56.03 24.89
CA GLY A 6 -47.05 54.83 25.69
C GLY A 6 -46.30 53.69 24.98
N ILE A 7 -45.82 53.86 23.73
CA ILE A 7 -45.25 52.73 22.99
C ILE A 7 -43.77 52.93 22.60
N LEU A 8 -43.14 54.05 22.83
CA LEU A 8 -41.79 54.36 22.41
C LEU A 8 -40.69 54.29 23.51
N ASP A 9 -41.09 54.05 24.78
CA ASP A 9 -40.16 54.04 25.91
C ASP A 9 -39.52 52.65 26.19
N ILE A 10 -39.76 51.65 25.39
CA ILE A 10 -39.21 50.31 25.58
C ILE A 10 -37.80 50.15 24.93
N PHE A 11 -37.27 51.15 24.22
CA PHE A 11 -36.05 50.99 23.44
C PHE A 11 -34.80 51.76 23.96
N PHE A 12 -34.88 52.39 25.14
CA PHE A 12 -33.70 53.04 25.76
C PHE A 12 -33.25 52.25 27.02
N ILE A 13 -32.67 51.05 26.78
CA ILE A 13 -31.87 50.41 27.79
C ILE A 13 -30.52 51.13 27.77
N GLU A 14 -30.21 51.92 28.84
CA GLU A 14 -28.92 52.61 28.98
C GLU A 14 -27.78 51.58 29.04
N PHE A 15 -26.64 51.88 28.36
CA PHE A 15 -25.43 51.04 28.35
C PHE A 15 -24.88 50.65 29.74
N ARG A 16 -25.43 51.21 30.82
CA ARG A 16 -25.04 51.01 32.22
C ARG A 16 -25.95 50.05 32.98
N ASP A 17 -27.03 49.62 32.41
CA ASP A 17 -27.97 48.67 33.05
C ASP A 17 -27.40 47.24 32.97
N PRO A 18 -27.36 46.48 34.08
CA PRO A 18 -26.96 45.08 34.09
C PRO A 18 -27.85 44.22 33.16
N ILE A 19 -29.08 44.65 32.88
CA ILE A 19 -30.02 44.00 31.93
C ILE A 19 -29.53 44.11 30.48
N PHE A 20 -28.84 45.22 30.11
CA PHE A 20 -28.25 45.38 28.77
C PHE A 20 -27.24 44.30 28.46
N GLY A 21 -26.32 43.99 29.39
CA GLY A 21 -25.34 42.93 29.24
C GLY A 21 -25.99 41.56 29.04
N LEU A 22 -27.09 41.28 29.72
CA LEU A 22 -27.81 40.02 29.61
C LEU A 22 -28.55 39.92 28.26
N VAL A 23 -29.14 40.99 27.78
CA VAL A 23 -29.77 41.01 26.46
C VAL A 23 -28.76 40.81 25.31
N VAL A 24 -27.62 41.49 25.41
CA VAL A 24 -26.53 41.31 24.42
C VAL A 24 -25.99 39.87 24.42
N LEU A 25 -25.84 39.27 25.61
CA LEU A 25 -25.36 37.90 25.77
C LEU A 25 -26.37 36.90 25.15
N VAL A 26 -27.65 37.06 25.43
CA VAL A 26 -28.72 36.22 24.84
C VAL A 26 -28.78 36.40 23.32
N ALA A 27 -28.68 37.63 22.82
CA ALA A 27 -28.64 37.89 21.38
C ALA A 27 -27.41 37.23 20.71
N ALA A 28 -26.25 37.32 21.33
CA ALA A 28 -25.03 36.68 20.83
C ALA A 28 -25.16 35.14 20.79
N VAL A 29 -25.73 34.52 21.83
CA VAL A 29 -25.97 33.06 21.87
C VAL A 29 -26.97 32.65 20.78
N LEU A 30 -28.05 33.42 20.54
CA LEU A 30 -29.01 33.16 19.48
C LEU A 30 -28.35 33.27 18.09
N ILE A 31 -27.55 34.28 17.85
CA ILE A 31 -26.83 34.47 16.60
C ILE A 31 -25.87 33.26 16.37
N ILE A 32 -25.10 32.84 17.37
CA ILE A 32 -24.24 31.69 17.26
C ILE A 32 -25.05 30.42 16.99
N ALA A 33 -26.18 30.20 17.66
CA ALA A 33 -27.05 29.07 17.44
C ALA A 33 -27.61 29.02 16.01
N VAL A 34 -28.07 30.16 15.47
CA VAL A 34 -28.59 30.29 14.10
C VAL A 34 -27.46 30.05 13.08
N PHE A 35 -26.26 30.62 13.29
CA PHE A 35 -25.11 30.39 12.43
C PHE A 35 -24.66 28.93 12.47
N SER A 36 -24.61 28.30 13.63
CA SER A 36 -24.25 26.89 13.79
C SER A 36 -25.25 25.97 13.09
N TYR A 37 -26.57 26.27 13.23
CA TYR A 37 -27.60 25.51 12.54
C TYR A 37 -27.56 25.69 11.03
N ALA A 38 -27.42 26.93 10.53
CA ALA A 38 -27.30 27.22 9.10
C ALA A 38 -26.04 26.56 8.51
N TRP A 39 -24.90 26.62 9.21
CA TRP A 39 -23.67 25.96 8.81
C TRP A 39 -23.84 24.43 8.73
N GLY A 40 -24.50 23.82 9.69
CA GLY A 40 -24.83 22.38 9.69
C GLY A 40 -25.68 21.96 8.50
N VAL A 41 -26.70 22.75 8.16
CA VAL A 41 -27.59 22.49 7.00
C VAL A 41 -26.86 22.69 5.66
N PHE A 42 -26.03 23.74 5.53
CA PHE A 42 -25.20 23.97 4.33
C PHE A 42 -24.21 22.85 4.14
N LYS A 43 -23.44 22.52 5.17
CA LYS A 43 -22.44 21.45 5.12
C LYS A 43 -23.04 20.09 4.75
N SER A 44 -24.25 19.76 5.24
CA SER A 44 -24.91 18.50 4.89
C SER A 44 -25.43 18.47 3.43
N LYS A 45 -25.75 19.62 2.83
CA LYS A 45 -26.11 19.70 1.41
C LYS A 45 -24.90 19.54 0.50
N ASP A 46 -23.77 20.17 0.84
CA ASP A 46 -22.53 20.07 0.08
C ASP A 46 -21.96 18.64 0.12
N GLU A 47 -21.96 17.99 1.29
CA GLU A 47 -21.56 16.57 1.41
C GLU A 47 -22.45 15.64 0.55
N LYS A 48 -23.76 15.86 0.52
CA LYS A 48 -24.68 15.05 -0.32
C LYS A 48 -24.45 15.29 -1.81
N ALA A 49 -24.20 16.53 -2.23
CA ALA A 49 -23.91 16.88 -3.61
C ALA A 49 -22.54 16.30 -4.05
N GLU A 50 -21.52 16.35 -3.19
CA GLU A 50 -20.21 15.80 -3.44
C GLU A 50 -20.26 14.26 -3.55
N ILE A 51 -20.98 13.57 -2.64
CA ILE A 51 -21.21 12.12 -2.71
C ILE A 51 -22.02 11.75 -3.97
N ALA A 52 -23.06 12.49 -4.31
CA ALA A 52 -23.83 12.23 -5.51
C ALA A 52 -23.01 12.46 -6.79
N GLY A 53 -22.15 13.48 -6.82
CA GLY A 53 -21.20 13.72 -7.88
C GLY A 53 -20.16 12.62 -8.00
N PHE A 54 -19.63 12.15 -6.87
CA PHE A 54 -18.73 10.99 -6.77
C PHE A 54 -19.41 9.72 -7.33
N LEU A 55 -20.60 9.38 -6.87
CA LEU A 55 -21.33 8.20 -7.32
C LEU A 55 -21.69 8.26 -8.81
N LYS A 56 -22.05 9.45 -9.32
CA LYS A 56 -22.32 9.65 -10.75
C LYS A 56 -21.10 9.42 -11.61
N LYS A 57 -19.91 9.79 -11.13
CA LYS A 57 -18.62 9.57 -11.81
C LYS A 57 -18.26 8.08 -11.93
N PHE A 58 -18.73 7.26 -10.98
CA PHE A 58 -18.43 5.81 -10.90
C PHE A 58 -19.61 4.90 -11.26
N GLY A 59 -20.81 5.43 -11.45
CA GLY A 59 -22.07 4.69 -11.56
C GLY A 59 -22.39 4.03 -12.91
N LYS A 60 -21.43 3.89 -13.84
CA LYS A 60 -21.63 3.18 -15.11
C LYS A 60 -21.02 1.78 -15.10
N SER A 61 -21.34 0.93 -14.13
CA SER A 61 -20.93 -0.47 -14.16
C SER A 61 -22.14 -1.41 -14.22
N GLN A 62 -22.00 -2.53 -14.96
CA GLN A 62 -23.05 -3.53 -15.19
C GLN A 62 -23.29 -4.49 -13.99
N GLY A 63 -23.06 -4.06 -12.76
CA GLY A 63 -22.97 -4.99 -11.63
C GLY A 63 -24.27 -5.48 -11.00
N LEU A 64 -25.24 -4.61 -10.78
CA LEU A 64 -26.59 -4.95 -10.33
C LEU A 64 -27.59 -4.39 -11.33
N SER A 65 -28.63 -5.17 -11.67
CA SER A 65 -29.75 -4.63 -12.46
C SER A 65 -30.43 -3.48 -11.70
N ASP A 66 -31.02 -2.54 -12.41
CA ASP A 66 -31.71 -1.42 -11.77
C ASP A 66 -32.87 -1.89 -10.88
N GLU A 67 -33.51 -3.02 -11.21
CA GLU A 67 -34.52 -3.67 -10.36
C GLU A 67 -33.91 -4.14 -9.03
N ASN A 68 -32.76 -4.80 -9.05
CA ASN A 68 -32.09 -5.26 -7.83
C ASN A 68 -31.59 -4.09 -6.97
N LYS A 69 -31.17 -2.98 -7.58
CA LYS A 69 -30.84 -1.75 -6.83
C LYS A 69 -32.09 -1.18 -6.16
N GLN A 70 -33.21 -1.12 -6.88
CA GLN A 70 -34.48 -0.64 -6.32
C GLN A 70 -34.97 -1.55 -5.19
N LEU A 71 -34.87 -2.87 -5.34
CA LEU A 71 -35.17 -3.82 -4.27
C LEU A 71 -34.28 -3.59 -3.04
N LEU A 72 -33.00 -3.34 -3.24
CA LEU A 72 -32.05 -3.06 -2.15
C LEU A 72 -32.40 -1.70 -1.47
N ILE A 73 -32.75 -0.69 -2.27
CA ILE A 73 -33.20 0.61 -1.77
C ILE A 73 -34.53 0.47 -1.00
N ASN A 74 -35.42 -0.40 -1.41
CA ASN A 74 -36.74 -0.58 -0.78
C ASN A 74 -36.70 -1.61 0.37
N SER A 75 -35.66 -2.42 0.51
CA SER A 75 -35.58 -3.51 1.49
C SER A 75 -35.60 -3.09 2.95
N GLY A 76 -35.44 -1.80 3.26
CA GLY A 76 -35.32 -1.33 4.64
C GLY A 76 -34.06 -1.81 5.37
N ALA A 77 -33.13 -2.53 4.68
CA ALA A 77 -31.90 -3.02 5.27
C ALA A 77 -31.07 -1.85 5.82
N ASP A 78 -30.49 -2.05 6.99
CA ASP A 78 -29.60 -1.06 7.60
C ASP A 78 -28.23 -1.01 6.89
N THR A 79 -27.48 0.04 7.15
CA THR A 79 -26.16 0.26 6.55
C THR A 79 -25.17 -0.88 6.87
N ALA A 80 -25.23 -1.45 8.08
CA ALA A 80 -24.33 -2.52 8.50
C ALA A 80 -24.60 -3.82 7.71
N THR A 81 -25.87 -4.18 7.52
CA THR A 81 -26.29 -5.33 6.71
C THR A 81 -25.84 -5.17 5.25
N MET A 82 -25.97 -3.96 4.68
CA MET A 82 -25.50 -3.67 3.32
C MET A 82 -23.97 -3.80 3.21
N CYS A 83 -23.22 -3.29 4.18
CA CYS A 83 -21.76 -3.43 4.21
C CYS A 83 -21.34 -4.90 4.32
N PHE A 84 -22.04 -5.69 5.12
CA PHE A 84 -21.78 -7.13 5.23
C PHE A 84 -22.02 -7.85 3.89
N LEU A 85 -23.15 -7.56 3.23
CA LEU A 85 -23.47 -8.11 1.91
C LEU A 85 -22.43 -7.72 0.86
N ALA A 86 -22.07 -6.43 0.80
CA ALA A 86 -21.05 -5.93 -0.10
C ALA A 86 -19.68 -6.58 0.15
N GLY A 87 -19.28 -6.72 1.42
CA GLY A 87 -18.06 -7.41 1.83
C GLY A 87 -18.04 -8.89 1.40
N THR A 88 -19.18 -9.57 1.48
CA THR A 88 -19.33 -10.96 1.01
C THR A 88 -19.15 -11.04 -0.51
N PHE A 89 -19.79 -10.14 -1.28
CA PHE A 89 -19.57 -10.07 -2.73
C PHE A 89 -18.11 -9.76 -3.08
N SER A 90 -17.46 -8.85 -2.37
CA SER A 90 -16.05 -8.51 -2.57
C SER A 90 -15.13 -9.70 -2.31
N LYS A 91 -15.37 -10.47 -1.24
CA LYS A 91 -14.61 -11.70 -0.93
C LYS A 91 -14.81 -12.80 -1.96
N SER A 92 -15.99 -12.89 -2.56
CA SER A 92 -16.33 -13.87 -3.60
C SER A 92 -15.91 -13.43 -5.01
N GLY A 93 -15.22 -12.27 -5.15
CA GLY A 93 -14.78 -11.76 -6.44
C GLY A 93 -15.85 -11.03 -7.28
N TYR A 94 -17.07 -10.89 -6.77
CA TYR A 94 -18.15 -10.14 -7.44
C TYR A 94 -18.01 -8.63 -7.17
N PHE A 95 -16.89 -8.05 -7.60
CA PHE A 95 -16.51 -6.68 -7.25
C PHE A 95 -17.54 -5.64 -7.68
N GLU A 96 -18.11 -5.77 -8.87
CA GLU A 96 -19.12 -4.81 -9.37
C GLU A 96 -20.38 -4.81 -8.50
N LYS A 97 -20.85 -6.00 -8.08
CA LYS A 97 -22.01 -6.10 -7.16
C LYS A 97 -21.67 -5.48 -5.81
N ALA A 98 -20.47 -5.75 -5.29
CA ALA A 98 -20.00 -5.16 -4.04
C ALA A 98 -19.97 -3.63 -4.11
N ILE A 99 -19.40 -3.06 -5.17
CA ILE A 99 -19.30 -1.61 -5.40
C ILE A 99 -20.70 -0.98 -5.42
N ASN A 100 -21.66 -1.58 -6.13
CA ASN A 100 -23.03 -1.06 -6.18
C ASN A 100 -23.73 -1.09 -4.82
N VAL A 101 -23.54 -2.15 -4.03
CA VAL A 101 -24.12 -2.25 -2.68
C VAL A 101 -23.48 -1.22 -1.75
N TYR A 102 -22.14 -1.03 -1.80
CA TYR A 102 -21.47 0.03 -1.04
C TYR A 102 -21.96 1.43 -1.43
N ALA A 103 -22.22 1.67 -2.71
CA ALA A 103 -22.77 2.95 -3.17
C ALA A 103 -24.14 3.24 -2.51
N VAL A 104 -25.06 2.26 -2.49
CA VAL A 104 -26.36 2.40 -1.81
C VAL A 104 -26.17 2.57 -0.29
N ALA A 105 -25.24 1.83 0.32
CA ALA A 105 -24.94 1.96 1.75
C ALA A 105 -24.41 3.37 2.08
N LEU A 106 -23.58 3.95 1.21
CA LEU A 106 -23.02 5.29 1.37
C LEU A 106 -24.11 6.40 1.33
N GLU A 107 -25.09 6.27 0.44
CA GLU A 107 -26.23 7.19 0.37
C GLU A 107 -27.07 7.19 1.65
N ARG A 108 -27.14 6.04 2.34
CA ARG A 108 -27.89 5.85 3.58
C ARG A 108 -27.09 6.16 4.84
N ALA A 109 -25.78 6.23 4.76
CA ALA A 109 -24.93 6.46 5.90
C ALA A 109 -25.19 7.84 6.52
N LYS A 110 -25.66 7.87 7.78
CA LYS A 110 -26.04 9.11 8.47
C LYS A 110 -24.89 9.72 9.28
N ASN A 111 -23.94 8.92 9.72
CA ASN A 111 -22.83 9.37 10.57
C ASN A 111 -21.48 9.27 9.88
N ARG A 112 -20.50 10.05 10.36
CA ARG A 112 -19.16 10.11 9.78
C ARG A 112 -18.44 8.77 9.88
N ALA A 113 -18.57 8.05 10.99
CA ALA A 113 -17.88 6.77 11.20
C ALA A 113 -18.37 5.69 10.22
N ALA A 114 -19.69 5.61 9.96
CA ALA A 114 -20.23 4.70 8.94
C ALA A 114 -19.73 5.05 7.54
N LYS A 115 -19.68 6.35 7.18
CA LYS A 115 -19.14 6.79 5.88
C LYS A 115 -17.66 6.43 5.73
N GLU A 116 -16.86 6.69 6.76
CA GLU A 116 -15.44 6.31 6.78
C GLU A 116 -15.24 4.82 6.54
N GLN A 117 -15.99 3.97 7.27
CA GLN A 117 -15.90 2.52 7.12
C GLN A 117 -16.29 2.09 5.71
N ILE A 118 -17.38 2.63 5.16
CA ILE A 118 -17.83 2.30 3.80
C ILE A 118 -16.80 2.73 2.76
N PHE A 119 -16.24 3.93 2.86
CA PHE A 119 -15.17 4.36 1.95
C PHE A 119 -13.94 3.47 2.06
N THR A 120 -13.56 3.04 3.26
CA THR A 120 -12.43 2.15 3.48
C THR A 120 -12.69 0.79 2.80
N ASP A 121 -13.84 0.17 3.02
CA ASP A 121 -14.21 -1.12 2.45
C ASP A 121 -14.38 -1.07 0.92
N LEU A 122 -14.99 0.01 0.42
CA LEU A 122 -15.14 0.28 -1.00
C LEU A 122 -13.76 0.49 -1.66
N GLY A 123 -12.86 1.25 -1.02
CA GLY A 123 -11.49 1.43 -1.47
C GLY A 123 -10.73 0.11 -1.56
N GLN A 124 -10.85 -0.75 -0.55
CA GLN A 124 -10.27 -2.10 -0.60
C GLN A 124 -10.89 -2.96 -1.72
N THR A 125 -12.18 -2.82 -1.98
CA THR A 125 -12.86 -3.54 -3.06
C THR A 125 -12.34 -3.10 -4.43
N TYR A 126 -12.21 -1.79 -4.68
CA TYR A 126 -11.59 -1.28 -5.90
C TYR A 126 -10.13 -1.71 -6.04
N PHE A 127 -9.37 -1.70 -4.94
CA PHE A 127 -7.97 -2.15 -4.95
C PHE A 127 -7.85 -3.64 -5.34
N LYS A 128 -8.66 -4.52 -4.74
CA LYS A 128 -8.70 -5.95 -5.08
C LYS A 128 -9.16 -6.19 -6.52
N ALA A 129 -10.05 -5.37 -7.03
CA ALA A 129 -10.49 -5.42 -8.42
C ALA A 129 -9.46 -4.86 -9.43
N GLY A 130 -8.35 -4.30 -8.96
CA GLY A 130 -7.29 -3.72 -9.80
C GLY A 130 -7.57 -2.29 -10.29
N PHE A 131 -8.65 -1.64 -9.83
CA PHE A 131 -9.00 -0.26 -10.21
C PHE A 131 -8.25 0.76 -9.34
N LEU A 132 -6.92 0.87 -9.53
CA LEU A 132 -6.02 1.61 -8.65
C LEU A 132 -6.39 3.09 -8.51
N GLU A 133 -6.71 3.79 -9.60
CA GLU A 133 -7.08 5.22 -9.53
C GLU A 133 -8.40 5.46 -8.79
N ARG A 134 -9.37 4.55 -8.95
CA ARG A 134 -10.62 4.60 -8.21
C ARG A 134 -10.39 4.30 -6.73
N ALA A 135 -9.60 3.29 -6.42
CA ALA A 135 -9.21 2.96 -5.05
C ALA A 135 -8.52 4.14 -4.37
N LYS A 136 -7.56 4.81 -5.05
CA LYS A 136 -6.90 6.02 -4.57
C LYS A 136 -7.92 7.10 -4.20
N SER A 137 -8.82 7.43 -5.14
CA SER A 137 -9.82 8.46 -4.90
C SER A 137 -10.70 8.15 -3.70
N VAL A 138 -11.15 6.90 -3.55
CA VAL A 138 -12.02 6.46 -2.45
C VAL A 138 -11.29 6.49 -1.10
N PHE A 139 -10.03 6.06 -1.04
CA PHE A 139 -9.26 6.13 0.20
C PHE A 139 -8.96 7.56 0.61
N LEU A 140 -8.76 8.47 -0.35
CA LEU A 140 -8.63 9.90 -0.04
C LEU A 140 -9.92 10.47 0.58
N GLU A 141 -11.12 10.04 0.11
CA GLU A 141 -12.37 10.41 0.78
C GLU A 141 -12.47 9.85 2.21
N ALA A 142 -12.01 8.61 2.43
CA ALA A 142 -11.92 8.07 3.79
C ALA A 142 -11.00 8.92 4.69
N LEU A 143 -9.86 9.37 4.17
CA LEU A 143 -8.91 10.22 4.90
C LEU A 143 -9.42 11.64 5.16
N LYS A 144 -10.27 12.21 4.29
CA LYS A 144 -10.95 13.48 4.58
C LYS A 144 -11.85 13.39 5.82
N ILE A 145 -12.45 12.22 6.06
CA ILE A 145 -13.27 11.95 7.25
C ILE A 145 -12.40 11.64 8.45
N SER A 146 -11.43 10.75 8.30
CA SER A 146 -10.52 10.28 9.35
C SER A 146 -9.07 10.26 8.85
N PRO A 147 -8.30 11.35 9.05
CA PRO A 147 -6.91 11.43 8.60
C PRO A 147 -5.98 10.37 9.22
N ARG A 148 -6.41 9.74 10.32
CA ARG A 148 -5.67 8.68 11.04
C ARG A 148 -6.09 7.27 10.65
N ASN A 149 -6.83 7.08 9.56
CA ASN A 149 -7.22 5.75 9.08
C ASN A 149 -6.00 4.99 8.54
N GLN A 150 -5.41 4.13 9.36
CA GLN A 150 -4.21 3.36 9.00
C GLN A 150 -4.44 2.40 7.83
N ILE A 151 -5.67 1.86 7.67
CA ILE A 151 -6.00 0.95 6.55
C ILE A 151 -5.94 1.72 5.23
N ALA A 152 -6.53 2.92 5.20
CA ALA A 152 -6.49 3.78 4.02
C ALA A 152 -5.05 4.20 3.68
N LEU A 153 -4.26 4.64 4.68
CA LEU A 153 -2.87 5.04 4.49
C LEU A 153 -1.99 3.89 3.97
N LYS A 154 -2.08 2.70 4.58
CA LYS A 154 -1.34 1.51 4.12
C LYS A 154 -1.72 1.11 2.69
N SER A 155 -3.01 1.16 2.37
CA SER A 155 -3.49 0.86 1.01
C SER A 155 -3.01 1.89 0.00
N LEU A 156 -3.05 3.18 0.36
CA LEU A 156 -2.57 4.27 -0.48
C LEU A 156 -1.07 4.17 -0.75
N THR A 157 -0.25 3.81 0.23
CA THR A 157 1.18 3.57 0.01
C THR A 157 1.42 2.57 -1.13
N ILE A 158 0.69 1.44 -1.12
CA ILE A 158 0.82 0.40 -2.15
C ILE A 158 0.26 0.88 -3.50
N ILE A 159 -0.84 1.62 -3.48
CA ILE A 159 -1.44 2.18 -4.70
C ILE A 159 -0.50 3.19 -5.34
N PHE A 160 0.06 4.13 -4.57
CA PHE A 160 1.01 5.13 -5.05
C PHE A 160 2.28 4.46 -5.61
N GLU A 161 2.82 3.43 -4.93
CA GLU A 161 3.93 2.62 -5.45
C GLU A 161 3.60 2.04 -6.85
N LYS A 162 2.44 1.39 -7.00
CA LYS A 162 2.00 0.80 -8.27
C LYS A 162 1.77 1.85 -9.37
N LEU A 163 1.34 3.04 -8.99
CA LEU A 163 1.15 4.19 -9.89
C LEU A 163 2.47 4.96 -10.14
N LYS A 164 3.58 4.55 -9.50
CA LYS A 164 4.88 5.23 -9.54
C LYS A 164 4.85 6.68 -9.01
N ASP A 165 3.88 6.99 -8.17
CA ASP A 165 3.80 8.23 -7.41
C ASP A 165 4.56 8.06 -6.08
N TYR A 166 5.89 8.04 -6.17
CA TYR A 166 6.73 7.75 -5.02
C TYR A 166 6.64 8.84 -3.94
N GLU A 167 6.38 10.08 -4.34
CA GLU A 167 6.20 11.19 -3.39
C GLU A 167 4.91 11.01 -2.57
N GLY A 168 3.80 10.69 -3.21
CA GLY A 168 2.55 10.35 -2.51
C GLY A 168 2.71 9.14 -1.60
N ALA A 169 3.49 8.13 -2.02
CA ALA A 169 3.78 6.97 -1.17
C ALA A 169 4.57 7.35 0.09
N LEU A 170 5.58 8.21 -0.03
CA LEU A 170 6.37 8.69 1.11
C LEU A 170 5.53 9.53 2.07
N GLN A 171 4.68 10.44 1.58
CA GLN A 171 3.75 11.21 2.42
C GLN A 171 2.79 10.30 3.21
N ALA A 172 2.28 9.23 2.59
CA ALA A 172 1.44 8.25 3.29
C ALA A 172 2.22 7.46 4.36
N LEU A 173 3.49 7.16 4.11
CA LEU A 173 4.39 6.51 5.07
C LEU A 173 4.72 7.44 6.24
N ASP A 174 5.00 8.72 5.99
CA ASP A 174 5.25 9.71 7.04
C ASP A 174 4.04 9.80 7.98
N ALA A 175 2.83 9.87 7.43
CA ALA A 175 1.60 9.85 8.23
C ALA A 175 1.44 8.56 9.06
N LEU A 176 1.83 7.40 8.53
CA LEU A 176 1.84 6.13 9.26
C LEU A 176 2.89 6.12 10.37
N GLN A 177 4.05 6.71 10.15
CA GLN A 177 5.12 6.84 11.14
C GLN A 177 4.66 7.73 12.31
N GLU A 178 3.99 8.84 12.04
CA GLU A 178 3.37 9.71 13.08
C GLU A 178 2.32 8.95 13.91
N LEU A 179 1.68 7.93 13.33
CA LEU A 179 0.74 7.04 14.02
C LEU A 179 1.43 5.89 14.77
N GLY A 180 2.77 5.89 14.83
CA GLY A 180 3.56 4.90 15.55
C GLY A 180 3.82 3.58 14.79
N SER A 181 3.54 3.52 13.49
CA SER A 181 3.89 2.36 12.67
C SER A 181 5.37 2.34 12.33
N ASP A 182 6.02 1.17 12.39
CA ASP A 182 7.37 1.02 11.84
C ASP A 182 7.28 0.90 10.31
N VAL A 183 7.72 1.94 9.64
CA VAL A 183 7.67 2.06 8.18
C VAL A 183 9.06 2.16 7.54
N ARG A 184 10.14 1.98 8.32
CA ARG A 184 11.52 2.18 7.84
C ARG A 184 11.83 1.37 6.58
N ALA A 185 11.49 0.09 6.56
CA ALA A 185 11.74 -0.78 5.41
C ALA A 185 10.94 -0.33 4.16
N GLN A 186 9.67 0.07 4.34
CA GLN A 186 8.86 0.58 3.25
C GLN A 186 9.40 1.90 2.72
N THR A 187 9.81 2.81 3.60
CA THR A 187 10.38 4.11 3.23
C THR A 187 11.65 3.94 2.42
N ALA A 188 12.56 3.07 2.88
CA ALA A 188 13.79 2.76 2.16
C ALA A 188 13.52 2.15 0.77
N TYR A 189 12.61 1.22 0.70
CA TYR A 189 12.19 0.60 -0.57
C TYR A 189 11.62 1.62 -1.55
N ILE A 190 10.70 2.49 -1.10
CA ILE A 190 10.10 3.52 -1.97
C ILE A 190 11.15 4.53 -2.43
N LYS A 191 12.07 4.95 -1.55
CA LYS A 191 13.22 5.82 -1.93
C LYS A 191 14.11 5.14 -2.97
N ALA A 192 14.43 3.85 -2.79
CA ALA A 192 15.20 3.10 -3.78
C ALA A 192 14.49 3.03 -5.14
N LEU A 193 13.17 2.80 -5.16
CA LEU A 193 12.38 2.84 -6.39
C LEU A 193 12.38 4.23 -7.05
N GLN A 194 12.29 5.30 -6.26
CA GLN A 194 12.36 6.68 -6.75
C GLN A 194 13.71 6.98 -7.39
N ILE A 195 14.83 6.57 -6.76
CA ILE A 195 16.18 6.70 -7.31
C ILE A 195 16.30 5.92 -8.62
N LEU A 196 15.81 4.67 -8.67
CA LEU A 196 15.85 3.84 -9.87
C LEU A 196 15.02 4.42 -11.03
N ALA A 197 13.94 5.11 -10.73
CA ALA A 197 13.09 5.75 -11.73
C ALA A 197 13.65 7.05 -12.29
N ASP A 198 14.64 7.65 -11.63
CA ASP A 198 15.25 8.90 -12.06
C ASP A 198 16.09 8.68 -13.33
N LYS A 199 15.61 9.22 -14.45
CA LYS A 199 16.27 9.13 -15.75
C LYS A 199 17.44 10.11 -15.94
N SER A 200 17.60 11.07 -15.03
CA SER A 200 18.67 12.08 -15.10
C SER A 200 20.02 11.55 -14.61
N LYS A 201 20.04 10.42 -13.89
CA LYS A 201 21.21 9.82 -13.26
C LYS A 201 21.68 8.61 -14.04
N ASP A 202 23.00 8.42 -14.07
CA ASP A 202 23.60 7.18 -14.56
C ASP A 202 23.43 6.01 -13.55
N GLU A 203 23.69 4.80 -13.97
CA GLU A 203 23.47 3.62 -13.14
C GLU A 203 24.43 3.58 -11.92
N ALA A 204 25.68 4.07 -12.05
CA ALA A 204 26.63 4.10 -10.95
C ALA A 204 26.19 5.07 -9.86
N ALA A 205 25.71 6.26 -10.23
CA ALA A 205 25.15 7.22 -9.29
C ALA A 205 23.91 6.67 -8.57
N LYS A 206 23.00 6.00 -9.28
CA LYS A 206 21.81 5.35 -8.68
C LYS A 206 22.20 4.30 -7.66
N ILE A 207 23.14 3.42 -8.00
CA ILE A 207 23.64 2.37 -7.09
C ILE A 207 24.26 3.01 -5.85
N GLY A 208 25.12 4.03 -6.03
CA GLY A 208 25.73 4.75 -4.91
C GLY A 208 24.68 5.40 -3.98
N GLU A 209 23.64 6.01 -4.54
CA GLU A 209 22.56 6.61 -3.75
C GLU A 209 21.72 5.55 -3.02
N ILE A 210 21.41 4.40 -3.66
CA ILE A 210 20.69 3.30 -3.00
C ILE A 210 21.49 2.78 -1.82
N LEU A 211 22.81 2.55 -1.99
CA LEU A 211 23.68 2.12 -0.91
C LEU A 211 23.85 3.17 0.20
N ALA A 212 23.77 4.46 -0.16
CA ALA A 212 23.83 5.56 0.80
C ALA A 212 22.57 5.68 1.68
N LEU A 213 21.47 4.99 1.34
CA LEU A 213 20.28 4.94 2.20
C LEU A 213 20.56 4.32 3.57
N LYS A 214 21.76 3.77 3.79
CA LYS A 214 22.27 3.18 5.03
C LYS A 214 21.26 2.24 5.69
N ASP A 215 20.63 1.44 4.87
CA ASP A 215 19.54 0.63 5.34
C ASP A 215 20.05 -0.75 5.73
N GLU A 216 19.72 -1.17 6.93
CA GLU A 216 20.02 -2.52 7.43
C GLU A 216 19.22 -3.60 6.68
N PHE A 217 18.31 -3.18 5.78
CA PHE A 217 17.41 -4.11 5.10
C PHE A 217 18.08 -4.76 3.88
N ALA A 218 18.17 -6.08 3.90
CA ALA A 218 18.70 -6.92 2.81
C ALA A 218 18.02 -6.61 1.45
N LEU A 219 16.76 -6.21 1.48
CA LEU A 219 15.95 -5.84 0.33
C LEU A 219 16.56 -4.71 -0.51
N VAL A 220 17.05 -3.63 0.12
CA VAL A 220 17.64 -2.48 -0.59
C VAL A 220 19.00 -2.85 -1.17
N ARG A 221 19.81 -3.60 -0.40
CA ARG A 221 21.10 -4.14 -0.87
C ARG A 221 20.93 -5.06 -2.07
N ARG A 222 19.93 -5.94 -2.03
CA ARG A 222 19.57 -6.77 -3.17
C ARG A 222 19.19 -5.94 -4.41
N MET A 223 18.41 -4.85 -4.26
CA MET A 223 18.09 -3.96 -5.38
C MET A 223 19.34 -3.36 -6.04
N ALA A 224 20.34 -2.97 -5.24
CA ALA A 224 21.60 -2.49 -5.76
C ALA A 224 22.38 -3.60 -6.49
N MET A 225 22.43 -4.83 -5.93
CA MET A 225 23.07 -5.98 -6.56
C MET A 225 22.43 -6.37 -7.90
N GLU A 226 21.11 -6.37 -7.99
CA GLU A 226 20.40 -6.61 -9.25
C GLU A 226 20.78 -5.58 -10.33
N ARG A 227 20.88 -4.30 -9.92
CA ARG A 227 21.31 -3.26 -10.85
C ARG A 227 22.73 -3.38 -11.32
N LEU A 228 23.66 -3.75 -10.43
CA LEU A 228 25.04 -4.04 -10.79
C LEU A 228 25.13 -5.20 -11.79
N ASN A 229 24.37 -6.26 -11.59
CA ASN A 229 24.31 -7.38 -12.54
C ASN A 229 23.76 -6.96 -13.90
N LEU A 230 22.70 -6.15 -13.93
CA LEU A 230 22.11 -5.67 -15.18
C LEU A 230 23.02 -4.69 -15.95
N SER A 231 23.84 -3.91 -15.24
CA SER A 231 24.82 -3.00 -15.86
C SER A 231 26.05 -3.70 -16.44
N GLY A 232 26.19 -5.02 -16.21
CA GLY A 232 27.35 -5.81 -16.64
C GLY A 232 28.61 -5.60 -15.79
N SER A 233 28.57 -4.76 -14.76
CA SER A 233 29.72 -4.50 -13.88
C SER A 233 30.04 -5.69 -12.95
N GLY A 234 29.06 -6.59 -12.75
CA GLY A 234 29.17 -7.70 -11.82
C GLY A 234 29.21 -7.26 -10.35
N LEU A 235 29.36 -8.21 -9.45
CA LEU A 235 29.33 -7.95 -8.00
C LEU A 235 30.72 -7.85 -7.36
N LYS A 236 31.80 -7.76 -8.13
CA LYS A 236 33.18 -7.78 -7.61
C LYS A 236 33.49 -6.62 -6.68
N ASP A 237 32.97 -5.45 -7.00
CA ASP A 237 33.22 -4.21 -6.25
C ASP A 237 32.13 -3.95 -5.19
N PHE A 238 31.18 -4.86 -5.04
CA PHE A 238 30.15 -4.75 -4.01
C PHE A 238 30.71 -5.20 -2.66
N SER A 239 30.54 -4.42 -1.60
CA SER A 239 31.16 -4.67 -0.29
C SER A 239 30.17 -5.01 0.82
N ASP A 240 28.90 -4.61 0.69
CA ASP A 240 27.89 -4.76 1.74
C ASP A 240 26.87 -5.86 1.38
N PHE A 241 27.37 -7.10 1.34
CA PHE A 241 26.55 -8.25 0.98
C PHE A 241 25.51 -8.56 2.07
N PRO A 242 24.23 -8.78 1.70
CA PRO A 242 23.23 -9.30 2.63
C PRO A 242 23.47 -10.80 2.93
N PRO A 243 22.71 -11.40 3.88
CA PRO A 243 22.75 -12.85 4.09
C PRO A 243 22.54 -13.63 2.78
N LEU A 244 23.27 -14.72 2.59
CA LEU A 244 23.24 -15.50 1.34
C LEU A 244 21.83 -15.97 0.99
N GLU A 245 21.01 -16.33 2.00
CA GLU A 245 19.63 -16.79 1.80
C GLU A 245 18.73 -15.77 1.08
N ASP A 246 19.03 -14.46 1.20
CA ASP A 246 18.25 -13.40 0.57
C ASP A 246 18.68 -13.09 -0.89
N VAL A 247 19.83 -13.59 -1.32
CA VAL A 247 20.45 -13.28 -2.62
C VAL A 247 21.05 -14.51 -3.32
N LEU A 248 20.77 -15.71 -2.82
CA LEU A 248 21.36 -16.96 -3.34
C LEU A 248 21.16 -17.10 -4.86
N ASP A 249 20.00 -16.76 -5.37
CA ASP A 249 19.66 -16.79 -6.80
C ASP A 249 20.51 -15.82 -7.63
N LEU A 250 20.85 -14.64 -7.10
CA LEU A 250 21.71 -13.66 -7.79
C LEU A 250 23.18 -14.08 -7.77
N VAL A 251 23.65 -14.58 -6.62
CA VAL A 251 25.07 -14.94 -6.43
C VAL A 251 25.40 -16.27 -7.08
N TYR A 252 24.46 -17.21 -7.13
CA TYR A 252 24.66 -18.51 -7.79
C TYR A 252 25.06 -18.37 -9.25
N TYR A 253 24.49 -17.41 -9.97
CA TYR A 253 24.80 -17.20 -11.40
C TYR A 253 26.04 -16.33 -11.65
N GLN A 254 26.76 -15.87 -10.60
CA GLN A 254 28.01 -15.13 -10.81
C GLN A 254 29.10 -16.02 -11.40
N ASN A 255 29.85 -15.50 -12.37
CA ASN A 255 30.95 -16.20 -13.03
C ASN A 255 32.32 -16.01 -12.31
N SER A 256 32.35 -15.30 -11.19
CA SER A 256 33.52 -15.07 -10.38
C SER A 256 33.15 -15.05 -8.90
N PRO A 257 34.05 -15.52 -8.00
CA PRO A 257 33.81 -15.50 -6.57
C PRO A 257 33.65 -14.07 -6.05
N VAL A 258 32.74 -13.90 -5.10
CA VAL A 258 32.49 -12.63 -4.38
C VAL A 258 32.32 -12.94 -2.89
N ASN A 259 32.64 -11.98 -2.04
CA ASN A 259 32.47 -12.05 -0.58
C ASN A 259 33.07 -13.33 0.08
N LEU A 260 34.24 -13.73 -0.31
CA LEU A 260 34.91 -14.95 0.22
C LEU A 260 35.29 -14.86 1.71
N THR A 261 35.13 -13.71 2.34
CA THR A 261 35.28 -13.53 3.78
C THR A 261 34.12 -14.10 4.58
N ASP A 262 32.93 -14.18 3.96
CA ASP A 262 31.76 -14.78 4.55
C ASP A 262 31.76 -16.30 4.32
N PRO A 263 31.60 -17.12 5.39
CA PRO A 263 31.68 -18.57 5.28
C PRO A 263 30.61 -19.21 4.38
N GLU A 264 29.42 -18.66 4.31
CA GLU A 264 28.33 -19.18 3.45
C GLU A 264 28.63 -18.91 1.97
N TYR A 265 29.07 -17.70 1.64
CA TYR A 265 29.47 -17.35 0.28
C TYR A 265 30.68 -18.17 -0.17
N LYS A 266 31.66 -18.37 0.72
CA LYS A 266 32.81 -19.20 0.46
C LYS A 266 32.41 -20.64 0.11
N SER A 267 31.48 -21.24 0.88
CA SER A 267 30.94 -22.57 0.61
C SER A 267 30.21 -22.66 -0.72
N LEU A 268 29.42 -21.64 -1.06
CA LEU A 268 28.74 -21.59 -2.35
C LEU A 268 29.73 -21.64 -3.52
N PHE A 269 30.79 -20.84 -3.47
CA PHE A 269 31.81 -20.82 -4.52
C PHE A 269 32.69 -22.07 -4.51
N PHE A 270 32.90 -22.73 -3.37
CA PHE A 270 33.48 -24.05 -3.30
C PHE A 270 32.60 -25.09 -4.03
N VAL A 271 31.32 -25.13 -3.79
CA VAL A 271 30.35 -25.99 -4.50
C VAL A 271 30.36 -25.73 -6.00
N LYS A 272 30.59 -24.50 -6.43
CA LYS A 272 30.73 -24.11 -7.84
C LYS A 272 32.11 -24.41 -8.44
N SER A 273 33.04 -24.97 -7.69
CA SER A 273 34.46 -25.17 -8.09
C SER A 273 35.18 -23.89 -8.48
N MET A 274 34.86 -22.80 -7.80
CA MET A 274 35.43 -21.46 -7.97
C MET A 274 36.23 -21.00 -6.73
N SER A 275 36.31 -21.83 -5.69
CA SER A 275 37.12 -21.65 -4.48
C SER A 275 37.69 -23.00 -4.05
N ASP A 276 38.92 -23.00 -3.55
CA ASP A 276 39.58 -24.21 -3.05
C ASP A 276 39.27 -24.54 -1.59
N GLU A 277 38.68 -23.58 -0.88
CA GLU A 277 38.35 -23.71 0.54
C GLU A 277 36.84 -23.76 0.76
N ASP A 278 36.43 -24.73 1.56
CA ASP A 278 35.07 -24.85 2.06
C ASP A 278 34.85 -23.91 3.27
N GLY A 279 33.61 -23.57 3.55
CA GLY A 279 33.22 -22.65 4.64
C GLY A 279 32.19 -23.29 5.58
N ALA A 280 31.07 -22.61 5.79
CA ALA A 280 29.98 -23.09 6.62
C ALA A 280 29.14 -24.18 5.92
N PRO A 281 28.46 -25.05 6.68
CA PRO A 281 27.45 -25.95 6.11
C PRO A 281 26.36 -25.14 5.40
N LEU A 282 25.95 -25.62 4.24
CA LEU A 282 24.87 -25.01 3.45
C LEU A 282 23.59 -25.82 3.56
N GLY A 283 22.51 -25.29 2.99
CA GLY A 283 21.25 -26.00 2.89
C GLY A 283 21.36 -27.32 2.11
N PHE A 284 20.36 -28.17 2.25
CA PHE A 284 20.32 -29.53 1.72
C PHE A 284 20.70 -29.59 0.22
N GLU A 285 20.14 -28.73 -0.60
CA GLU A 285 20.33 -28.74 -2.06
C GLU A 285 21.78 -28.45 -2.45
N LEU A 286 22.42 -27.51 -1.76
CA LEU A 286 23.83 -27.18 -1.99
C LEU A 286 24.75 -28.27 -1.49
N GLU A 287 24.46 -28.90 -0.37
CA GLU A 287 25.22 -30.06 0.13
C GLU A 287 25.12 -31.27 -0.82
N VAL A 288 23.93 -31.52 -1.41
CA VAL A 288 23.75 -32.55 -2.43
C VAL A 288 24.54 -32.20 -3.69
N LEU A 289 24.48 -30.96 -4.15
CA LEU A 289 25.20 -30.49 -5.32
C LEU A 289 26.74 -30.64 -5.11
N LYS A 290 27.23 -30.33 -3.91
CA LYS A 290 28.62 -30.54 -3.52
C LYS A 290 29.04 -32.02 -3.64
N LYS A 291 28.22 -32.95 -3.15
CA LYS A 291 28.47 -34.40 -3.24
C LYS A 291 28.42 -34.91 -4.68
N LEU A 292 27.49 -34.44 -5.48
CA LEU A 292 27.41 -34.78 -6.89
C LEU A 292 28.64 -34.35 -7.66
N ARG A 293 29.17 -33.17 -7.39
CA ARG A 293 30.42 -32.70 -8.01
C ARG A 293 31.62 -33.47 -7.56
N ALA A 294 31.72 -33.82 -6.27
CA ALA A 294 32.76 -34.69 -5.77
C ALA A 294 32.75 -36.07 -6.44
N ALA A 295 31.60 -36.53 -6.91
CA ALA A 295 31.42 -37.74 -7.70
C ALA A 295 31.65 -37.54 -9.21
N ASN A 296 32.14 -36.36 -9.65
CA ASN A 296 32.30 -35.97 -11.05
C ASN A 296 31.02 -35.91 -11.87
N TYR A 297 29.89 -35.65 -11.20
CA TYR A 297 28.61 -35.42 -11.88
C TYR A 297 28.34 -33.93 -12.00
N ASP A 298 28.51 -33.37 -13.19
CA ASP A 298 28.44 -31.93 -13.47
C ASP A 298 27.16 -31.46 -14.13
N LYS A 299 26.21 -32.41 -14.42
CA LYS A 299 24.95 -32.10 -15.05
C LYS A 299 23.88 -31.52 -14.11
N ALA A 300 24.12 -31.52 -12.80
CA ALA A 300 23.22 -30.94 -11.84
C ALA A 300 23.46 -29.43 -11.68
N ALA A 301 22.37 -28.67 -11.57
CA ALA A 301 22.36 -27.24 -11.30
C ALA A 301 21.25 -26.88 -10.31
N LEU A 302 21.27 -25.65 -9.77
CA LEU A 302 20.16 -25.11 -9.02
C LEU A 302 19.26 -24.28 -9.93
N SER A 303 17.97 -24.40 -9.68
CA SER A 303 16.96 -23.47 -10.09
C SER A 303 16.21 -22.95 -8.84
N PHE A 304 15.43 -21.90 -8.99
CA PHE A 304 14.87 -21.19 -7.85
C PHE A 304 13.38 -20.95 -8.03
N ASN A 305 12.61 -21.23 -6.98
CA ASN A 305 11.24 -20.78 -6.80
C ASN A 305 11.20 -19.79 -5.66
N TYR A 306 10.18 -18.93 -5.67
CA TYR A 306 10.03 -17.86 -4.71
C TYR A 306 8.67 -18.01 -4.01
N VAL A 307 8.70 -18.12 -2.68
CA VAL A 307 7.49 -18.31 -1.88
C VAL A 307 7.30 -17.13 -0.95
N CYS A 308 6.09 -16.62 -0.88
CA CYS A 308 5.76 -15.59 0.09
C CYS A 308 5.67 -16.17 1.51
N LYS A 309 6.48 -15.69 2.45
CA LYS A 309 6.46 -16.10 3.87
C LYS A 309 5.09 -15.84 4.53
N SER A 310 4.32 -14.83 4.05
CA SER A 310 3.03 -14.42 4.60
C SER A 310 1.86 -15.23 4.06
N CYS A 311 1.62 -15.25 2.74
CA CYS A 311 0.45 -15.92 2.14
C CYS A 311 0.75 -17.31 1.55
N LYS A 312 2.00 -17.77 1.59
CA LYS A 312 2.48 -19.09 1.14
C LYS A 312 2.29 -19.36 -0.36
N ASN A 313 1.92 -18.37 -1.16
CA ASN A 313 1.88 -18.52 -2.62
C ASN A 313 3.28 -18.56 -3.20
N ALA A 314 3.48 -19.45 -4.19
CA ALA A 314 4.73 -19.61 -4.92
C ALA A 314 4.68 -18.86 -6.27
N PHE A 315 5.84 -18.35 -6.70
CA PHE A 315 6.01 -17.58 -7.91
C PHE A 315 7.30 -18.04 -8.64
N PRO A 316 7.34 -17.96 -9.97
CA PRO A 316 8.51 -18.35 -10.75
C PRO A 316 9.60 -17.27 -10.76
N MET A 317 9.29 -16.05 -10.35
CA MET A 317 10.22 -14.92 -10.33
C MET A 317 10.26 -14.26 -8.96
N HIS A 318 11.41 -13.67 -8.64
CA HIS A 318 11.58 -12.88 -7.41
C HIS A 318 10.64 -11.67 -7.39
N PHE A 319 10.19 -11.32 -6.20
CA PHE A 319 9.36 -10.15 -5.95
C PHE A 319 9.81 -9.43 -4.69
N TYR A 320 9.80 -8.12 -4.69
CA TYR A 320 10.00 -7.30 -3.50
C TYR A 320 8.72 -7.18 -2.68
N ARG A 321 7.61 -6.95 -3.37
CA ARG A 321 6.28 -6.95 -2.78
C ARG A 321 5.45 -8.09 -3.38
N CYS A 322 4.86 -8.91 -2.50
CA CYS A 322 4.08 -10.07 -2.92
C CYS A 322 2.91 -9.66 -3.84
N PRO A 323 2.79 -10.25 -5.05
CA PRO A 323 1.70 -9.93 -5.96
C PRO A 323 0.30 -10.25 -5.40
N MET A 324 0.19 -11.23 -4.50
CA MET A 324 -1.08 -11.68 -3.93
C MET A 324 -1.49 -10.92 -2.67
N CYS A 325 -0.63 -10.86 -1.66
CA CYS A 325 -0.97 -10.25 -0.37
C CYS A 325 -0.39 -8.85 -0.16
N SER A 326 0.43 -8.37 -1.10
CA SER A 326 1.09 -7.06 -1.06
C SER A 326 2.06 -6.86 0.12
N GLU A 327 2.48 -7.93 0.79
CA GLU A 327 3.49 -7.86 1.84
C GLU A 327 4.87 -7.58 1.25
N LEU A 328 5.60 -6.62 1.83
CA LEU A 328 6.94 -6.24 1.40
C LEU A 328 8.00 -7.13 2.05
N GLY A 329 9.04 -7.51 1.31
CA GLY A 329 10.18 -8.28 1.84
C GLY A 329 9.80 -9.68 2.35
N SER A 330 8.66 -10.20 1.92
CA SER A 330 8.14 -11.50 2.37
C SER A 330 8.60 -12.69 1.50
N VAL A 331 9.48 -12.46 0.55
CA VAL A 331 9.99 -13.51 -0.33
C VAL A 331 10.92 -14.45 0.43
N GLN A 332 10.82 -15.74 0.14
CA GLN A 332 11.78 -16.78 0.49
C GLN A 332 12.23 -17.44 -0.79
N ILE A 333 13.54 -17.51 -0.97
CA ILE A 333 14.16 -18.18 -2.12
C ILE A 333 14.27 -19.66 -1.77
N LEU A 334 13.67 -20.52 -2.59
CA LEU A 334 13.73 -21.96 -2.44
C LEU A 334 14.56 -22.54 -3.60
N PRO A 335 15.82 -22.95 -3.34
CA PRO A 335 16.61 -23.66 -4.32
C PRO A 335 16.04 -25.07 -4.53
N HIS A 336 16.19 -25.60 -5.72
CA HIS A 336 15.94 -26.99 -6.03
C HIS A 336 16.89 -27.48 -7.12
N ILE A 337 17.23 -28.77 -7.05
CA ILE A 337 18.17 -29.37 -7.98
C ILE A 337 17.45 -29.69 -9.28
N THR A 338 18.04 -29.27 -10.39
CA THR A 338 17.56 -29.55 -11.75
C THR A 338 18.73 -30.02 -12.61
N GLU A 339 18.41 -30.65 -13.73
CA GLU A 339 19.39 -30.91 -14.76
C GLU A 339 19.77 -29.60 -15.46
N LYS A 340 21.06 -29.41 -15.76
CA LYS A 340 21.49 -28.29 -16.59
C LYS A 340 20.81 -28.41 -17.94
N SER A 341 20.04 -27.40 -18.33
CA SER A 341 19.55 -27.30 -19.70
C SER A 341 20.74 -27.08 -20.62
N ASP A 342 20.90 -27.95 -21.62
CA ASP A 342 21.84 -27.69 -22.72
C ASP A 342 21.40 -26.39 -23.38
N GLU A 343 22.36 -25.46 -23.58
CA GLU A 343 22.08 -24.14 -24.22
C GLU A 343 21.40 -24.23 -25.60
N ASN A 344 21.40 -25.43 -26.19
CA ASN A 344 20.77 -25.74 -27.49
C ASN A 344 19.32 -26.23 -27.41
N SER A 345 18.74 -26.42 -26.22
CA SER A 345 17.34 -26.83 -26.02
C SER A 345 16.48 -25.68 -25.51
N MET A 346 16.35 -24.63 -26.32
CA MET A 346 15.28 -23.66 -26.13
C MET A 346 13.98 -24.26 -26.62
N PRO A 347 13.00 -24.55 -25.77
CA PRO A 347 11.63 -24.79 -26.26
C PRO A 347 11.09 -23.46 -26.77
N PHE A 348 10.56 -23.48 -27.95
CA PHE A 348 9.92 -22.36 -28.66
C PHE A 348 8.82 -21.68 -27.85
#